data_23de0ffbe29bf151e7f51844e04fd5fc
#
_entry.id   23de0ffbe29bf151e7f51844e04fd5fc
#
_cell.length_a   1.000
_cell.length_b   1.000
_cell.length_c   1.000
_cell.angle_alpha   90.00
_cell.angle_beta   90.00
_cell.angle_gamma   90.00
#
_symmetry.space_group_name_H-M   'P 1'
#
loop_
_entity.id
_entity.type
_entity.pdbx_description
1 polymer ?
#
loop_
_entity_poly.entity_id
_entity_poly.type
_entity_poly.pdbx_seq_one_letter_code
_entity_poly.pdbx_strand_id
1 'polypeptide(L)'
;IPPCSRQELKNMGIRTIIDLRSENERHNYPQLHDDEFNIIHIPILTGNMEEILQGIQEEKIKSDTIYRLVEQMNRELVINYQKEFKKLFTVLLDRTHYPVVIHCTSGKGRTGVVSALLLAALGVNEDVIMEDYRLSNDYFNIPKASQYAYKLSVNSQEAITTIYSAKEDFLNAAKEQIEAEYGSVQTYLKKGIGLSAEEIEQLRSILLTDN
;
A
#
# COMPACT_ATOMS: atom_id res chain seq x y z
N ILE A 1 6.01 -7.01 -13.90
CA ILE A 1 7.37 -6.43 -13.68
C ILE A 1 8.19 -6.72 -14.95
N PRO A 2 8.81 -5.69 -15.57
CA PRO A 2 9.69 -5.90 -16.72
C PRO A 2 10.87 -6.84 -16.39
N PRO A 3 11.46 -7.54 -17.37
CA PRO A 3 12.58 -8.45 -17.12
C PRO A 3 13.80 -7.78 -16.46
N CYS A 4 14.06 -6.49 -16.77
CA CYS A 4 15.14 -5.72 -16.14
C CYS A 4 14.91 -5.54 -14.63
N SER A 5 13.70 -5.21 -14.22
CA SER A 5 13.35 -5.04 -12.79
C SER A 5 13.44 -6.37 -12.03
N ARG A 6 13.19 -7.49 -12.70
CA ARG A 6 13.34 -8.84 -12.12
C ARG A 6 14.81 -9.12 -11.76
N GLN A 7 15.73 -8.80 -12.67
CA GLN A 7 17.16 -8.97 -12.40
C GLN A 7 17.65 -8.04 -11.29
N GLU A 8 17.09 -6.84 -11.20
CA GLU A 8 17.41 -5.89 -10.12
C GLU A 8 16.97 -6.44 -8.75
N LEU A 9 15.75 -7.00 -8.65
CA LEU A 9 15.28 -7.63 -7.41
C LEU A 9 16.18 -8.80 -6.98
N LYS A 10 16.65 -9.62 -7.93
CA LYS A 10 17.63 -10.68 -7.65
C LYS A 10 18.96 -10.13 -7.16
N ASN A 11 19.47 -9.09 -7.81
CA ASN A 11 20.74 -8.45 -7.43
C ASN A 11 20.65 -7.83 -6.02
N MET A 12 19.48 -7.36 -5.60
CA MET A 12 19.20 -6.89 -4.24
C MET A 12 19.02 -8.05 -3.24
N GLY A 13 19.08 -9.29 -3.69
CA GLY A 13 18.93 -10.48 -2.85
C GLY A 13 17.51 -10.69 -2.34
N ILE A 14 16.49 -10.07 -2.95
CA ILE A 14 15.09 -10.24 -2.53
C ILE A 14 14.73 -11.73 -2.50
N ARG A 15 14.13 -12.16 -1.40
CA ARG A 15 13.70 -13.55 -1.18
C ARG A 15 12.19 -13.69 -1.24
N THR A 16 11.48 -12.76 -0.61
CA THR A 16 10.02 -12.85 -0.46
C THR A 16 9.35 -11.62 -1.04
N ILE A 17 8.26 -11.84 -1.75
CA ILE A 17 7.39 -10.80 -2.29
C ILE A 17 6.00 -10.98 -1.68
N ILE A 18 5.53 -9.99 -0.93
CA ILE A 18 4.17 -9.94 -0.39
C ILE A 18 3.31 -9.16 -1.37
N ASP A 19 2.38 -9.86 -2.02
CA ASP A 19 1.46 -9.30 -3.02
C ASP A 19 0.09 -9.01 -2.39
N LEU A 20 -0.27 -7.72 -2.34
CA LEU A 20 -1.53 -7.25 -1.77
C LEU A 20 -2.66 -7.14 -2.80
N ARG A 21 -2.43 -7.51 -4.05
CA ARG A 21 -3.40 -7.37 -5.14
C ARG A 21 -4.53 -8.38 -5.03
N SER A 22 -5.71 -8.01 -5.55
CA SER A 22 -6.81 -8.95 -5.76
C SER A 22 -6.47 -10.01 -6.82
N GLU A 23 -7.23 -11.09 -6.88
CA GLU A 23 -7.08 -12.11 -7.94
C GLU A 23 -7.30 -11.50 -9.34
N ASN A 24 -8.26 -10.60 -9.52
CA ASN A 24 -8.49 -9.91 -10.79
C ASN A 24 -7.29 -9.06 -11.22
N GLU A 25 -6.70 -8.29 -10.29
CA GLU A 25 -5.50 -7.50 -10.57
C GLU A 25 -4.30 -8.39 -10.93
N ARG A 26 -4.16 -9.55 -10.30
CA ARG A 26 -3.11 -10.52 -10.62
C ARG A 26 -3.32 -11.16 -11.99
N HIS A 27 -4.57 -11.46 -12.35
CA HIS A 27 -4.91 -12.01 -13.65
C HIS A 27 -4.63 -11.03 -14.80
N ASN A 28 -5.03 -9.77 -14.63
CA ASN A 28 -4.85 -8.72 -15.63
C ASN A 28 -3.39 -8.27 -15.77
N TYR A 29 -2.61 -8.38 -14.68
CA TYR A 29 -1.18 -8.03 -14.65
C TYR A 29 -0.37 -9.22 -14.11
N PRO A 30 0.02 -10.17 -14.98
CA PRO A 30 0.70 -11.39 -14.55
C PRO A 30 1.96 -11.11 -13.74
N GLN A 31 2.16 -11.95 -12.76
CA GLN A 31 3.31 -11.87 -11.85
C GLN A 31 4.60 -12.40 -12.47
N LEU A 32 5.68 -12.14 -11.74
CA LEU A 32 6.91 -12.93 -11.79
C LEU A 32 6.56 -14.41 -11.55
N HIS A 33 7.17 -15.31 -12.31
CA HIS A 33 7.00 -16.74 -12.08
C HIS A 33 7.56 -17.14 -10.71
N ASP A 34 6.84 -18.03 -10.02
CA ASP A 34 7.05 -18.40 -8.61
C ASP A 34 8.40 -19.09 -8.34
N ASP A 35 9.10 -19.55 -9.39
CA ASP A 35 10.34 -20.34 -9.26
C ASP A 35 11.55 -19.55 -8.73
N GLU A 36 11.45 -18.23 -8.66
CA GLU A 36 12.58 -17.37 -8.31
C GLU A 36 12.44 -16.61 -7.00
N PHE A 37 11.21 -16.43 -6.52
CA PHE A 37 10.89 -15.71 -5.29
C PHE A 37 9.81 -16.45 -4.51
N ASN A 38 9.87 -16.38 -3.20
CA ASN A 38 8.77 -16.83 -2.34
C ASN A 38 7.65 -15.78 -2.41
N ILE A 39 6.55 -16.09 -3.12
CA ILE A 39 5.44 -15.15 -3.27
C ILE A 39 4.35 -15.48 -2.26
N ILE A 40 4.06 -14.52 -1.39
CA ILE A 40 3.00 -14.62 -0.38
C ILE A 40 1.87 -13.69 -0.78
N HIS A 41 0.71 -14.26 -1.09
CA HIS A 41 -0.48 -13.53 -1.50
C HIS A 41 -1.36 -13.20 -0.29
N ILE A 42 -1.55 -11.90 -0.02
CA ILE A 42 -2.40 -11.38 1.04
C ILE A 42 -3.33 -10.34 0.40
N PRO A 43 -4.45 -10.76 -0.22
CA PRO A 43 -5.30 -9.86 -0.98
C PRO A 43 -5.99 -8.83 -0.10
N ILE A 44 -5.86 -7.57 -0.49
CA ILE A 44 -6.56 -6.42 0.08
C ILE A 44 -7.32 -5.75 -1.05
N LEU A 45 -8.65 -5.76 -0.96
CA LEU A 45 -9.52 -5.22 -2.01
C LEU A 45 -9.76 -3.73 -1.76
N THR A 46 -9.68 -2.91 -2.80
CA THR A 46 -9.91 -1.46 -2.73
C THR A 46 -10.92 -1.04 -3.79
N GLY A 47 -12.17 -1.44 -3.62
CA GLY A 47 -13.24 -1.14 -4.58
C GLY A 47 -12.99 -1.72 -5.99
N ASN A 48 -13.84 -1.35 -6.93
CA ASN A 48 -13.67 -1.70 -8.35
C ASN A 48 -12.97 -0.56 -9.10
N MET A 49 -11.64 -0.61 -9.15
CA MET A 49 -10.84 0.42 -9.80
C MET A 49 -11.14 0.55 -11.30
N GLU A 50 -11.53 -0.53 -11.97
CA GLU A 50 -11.90 -0.51 -13.39
C GLU A 50 -13.16 0.33 -13.62
N GLU A 51 -14.21 0.14 -12.80
CA GLU A 51 -15.43 0.95 -12.86
C GLU A 51 -15.16 2.43 -12.55
N ILE A 52 -14.30 2.71 -11.59
CA ILE A 52 -13.90 4.08 -11.25
C ILE A 52 -13.21 4.74 -12.44
N LEU A 53 -12.22 4.09 -13.03
CA LEU A 53 -11.49 4.62 -14.19
C LEU A 53 -12.41 4.78 -15.41
N GLN A 54 -13.31 3.84 -15.65
CA GLN A 54 -14.32 3.97 -16.69
C GLN A 54 -15.25 5.17 -16.43
N GLY A 55 -15.75 5.32 -15.20
CA GLY A 55 -16.60 6.45 -14.82
C GLY A 55 -15.92 7.82 -14.99
N ILE A 56 -14.60 7.89 -14.79
CA ILE A 56 -13.80 9.09 -15.07
C ILE A 56 -13.69 9.32 -16.57
N GLN A 57 -13.40 8.30 -17.36
CA GLN A 57 -13.28 8.39 -18.82
C GLN A 57 -14.58 8.82 -19.47
N GLU A 58 -15.71 8.37 -18.95
CA GLU A 58 -17.06 8.73 -19.40
C GLU A 58 -17.56 10.06 -18.81
N GLU A 59 -16.72 10.78 -18.07
CA GLU A 59 -17.04 12.06 -17.40
C GLU A 59 -18.21 11.99 -16.39
N LYS A 60 -18.53 10.80 -15.91
CA LYS A 60 -19.58 10.56 -14.92
C LYS A 60 -19.14 10.84 -13.48
N ILE A 61 -17.81 10.76 -13.24
CA ILE A 61 -17.24 10.93 -11.89
C ILE A 61 -16.31 12.14 -11.90
N LYS A 62 -16.58 13.11 -11.03
CA LYS A 62 -15.79 14.34 -10.88
C LYS A 62 -14.60 14.14 -9.95
N SER A 63 -13.58 15.01 -10.08
CA SER A 63 -12.35 14.94 -9.27
C SER A 63 -12.62 15.01 -7.76
N ASP A 64 -13.55 15.84 -7.30
CA ASP A 64 -13.94 15.93 -5.88
C ASP A 64 -14.55 14.63 -5.34
N THR A 65 -15.32 13.94 -6.18
CA THR A 65 -15.90 12.64 -5.83
C THR A 65 -14.80 11.59 -5.68
N ILE A 66 -13.82 11.61 -6.59
CA ILE A 66 -12.66 10.72 -6.53
C ILE A 66 -11.84 10.97 -5.27
N TYR A 67 -11.62 12.23 -4.92
CA TYR A 67 -10.88 12.58 -3.71
C TYR A 67 -11.51 11.94 -2.46
N ARG A 68 -12.80 12.17 -2.26
CA ARG A 68 -13.56 11.58 -1.13
C ARG A 68 -13.58 10.05 -1.16
N LEU A 69 -13.66 9.47 -2.37
CA LEU A 69 -13.65 8.03 -2.54
C LEU A 69 -12.31 7.44 -2.08
N VAL A 70 -11.18 8.05 -2.45
CA VAL A 70 -9.86 7.57 -2.03
C VAL A 70 -9.67 7.72 -0.51
N GLU A 71 -10.11 8.83 0.10
CA GLU A 71 -10.13 8.96 1.55
C GLU A 71 -10.95 7.84 2.21
N GLN A 72 -12.17 7.59 1.71
CA GLN A 72 -13.03 6.54 2.23
C GLN A 72 -12.41 5.16 2.08
N MET A 73 -11.80 4.86 0.95
CA MET A 73 -11.07 3.60 0.74
C MET A 73 -9.96 3.40 1.76
N ASN A 74 -9.22 4.46 2.13
CA ASN A 74 -8.17 4.35 3.14
C ASN A 74 -8.74 4.17 4.56
N ARG A 75 -9.88 4.80 4.89
CA ARG A 75 -10.61 4.55 6.15
C ARG A 75 -11.07 3.09 6.25
N GLU A 76 -11.70 2.58 5.20
CA GLU A 76 -12.18 1.20 5.15
C GLU A 76 -11.06 0.17 5.21
N LEU A 77 -9.91 0.48 4.61
CA LEU A 77 -8.75 -0.40 4.58
C LEU A 77 -8.27 -0.77 5.97
N VAL A 78 -8.16 0.19 6.87
CA VAL A 78 -7.68 -0.05 8.25
C VAL A 78 -8.70 -0.74 9.15
N ILE A 79 -9.98 -0.74 8.77
CA ILE A 79 -11.04 -1.39 9.55
C ILE A 79 -11.34 -2.80 9.03
N ASN A 80 -11.37 -2.98 7.71
CA ASN A 80 -11.85 -4.23 7.11
C ASN A 80 -10.76 -5.29 6.94
N TYR A 81 -9.45 -4.90 6.97
CA TYR A 81 -8.33 -5.79 6.63
C TYR A 81 -7.34 -6.05 7.79
N GLN A 82 -7.80 -5.94 9.01
CA GLN A 82 -6.98 -6.19 10.21
C GLN A 82 -6.40 -7.61 10.24
N LYS A 83 -7.14 -8.60 9.76
CA LYS A 83 -6.68 -9.99 9.68
C LYS A 83 -5.56 -10.16 8.64
N GLU A 84 -5.68 -9.49 7.52
CA GLU A 84 -4.68 -9.45 6.46
C GLU A 84 -3.41 -8.76 6.95
N PHE A 85 -3.55 -7.65 7.68
CA PHE A 85 -2.42 -7.01 8.34
C PHE A 85 -1.76 -7.92 9.36
N LYS A 86 -2.52 -8.64 10.20
CA LYS A 86 -1.94 -9.62 11.12
C LYS A 86 -1.14 -10.70 10.38
N LYS A 87 -1.67 -11.25 9.28
CA LYS A 87 -0.93 -12.21 8.44
C LYS A 87 0.36 -11.62 7.90
N LEU A 88 0.31 -10.39 7.39
CA LEU A 88 1.48 -9.69 6.87
C LEU A 88 2.54 -9.50 7.95
N PHE A 89 2.16 -9.01 9.13
CA PHE A 89 3.08 -8.86 10.25
C PHE A 89 3.66 -10.21 10.71
N THR A 90 2.87 -11.29 10.68
CA THR A 90 3.35 -12.65 10.98
C THR A 90 4.46 -13.08 10.02
N VAL A 91 4.33 -12.78 8.72
CA VAL A 91 5.40 -13.03 7.73
C VAL A 91 6.65 -12.21 8.07
N LEU A 92 6.49 -10.95 8.44
CA LEU A 92 7.62 -10.06 8.77
C LEU A 92 8.35 -10.44 10.08
N LEU A 93 7.74 -11.23 10.94
CA LEU A 93 8.39 -11.76 12.15
C LEU A 93 9.39 -12.88 11.88
N ASP A 94 9.37 -13.48 10.69
CA ASP A 94 10.29 -14.55 10.33
C ASP A 94 11.48 -14.01 9.52
N ARG A 95 12.69 -14.05 10.12
CA ARG A 95 13.94 -13.62 9.49
C ARG A 95 14.27 -14.35 8.19
N THR A 96 13.74 -15.55 7.97
CA THR A 96 14.02 -16.34 6.77
C THR A 96 13.40 -15.76 5.52
N HIS A 97 12.38 -14.91 5.65
CA HIS A 97 11.74 -14.22 4.54
C HIS A 97 12.55 -13.06 3.96
N TYR A 98 13.48 -12.50 4.71
CA TYR A 98 14.20 -11.28 4.31
C TYR A 98 15.32 -11.53 3.30
N PRO A 99 15.61 -10.56 2.41
CA PRO A 99 14.89 -9.28 2.19
C PRO A 99 13.49 -9.44 1.58
N VAL A 100 12.53 -8.60 2.03
CA VAL A 100 11.11 -8.65 1.64
C VAL A 100 10.75 -7.44 0.78
N VAL A 101 9.93 -7.66 -0.24
CA VAL A 101 9.22 -6.60 -0.97
C VAL A 101 7.73 -6.71 -0.68
N ILE A 102 7.10 -5.59 -0.34
CA ILE A 102 5.63 -5.48 -0.20
C ILE A 102 5.13 -4.63 -1.35
N HIS A 103 4.16 -5.12 -2.10
CA HIS A 103 3.60 -4.35 -3.21
C HIS A 103 2.10 -4.55 -3.39
N CYS A 104 1.48 -3.58 -4.05
CA CYS A 104 0.14 -3.69 -4.64
C CYS A 104 0.24 -3.38 -6.14
N THR A 105 -0.77 -2.79 -6.76
CA THR A 105 -0.73 -2.44 -8.19
C THR A 105 0.14 -1.21 -8.47
N SER A 106 -0.04 -0.11 -7.74
CA SER A 106 0.71 1.15 -7.91
C SER A 106 1.76 1.43 -6.83
N GLY A 107 1.84 0.60 -5.79
CA GLY A 107 2.77 0.79 -4.68
C GLY A 107 2.45 1.98 -3.76
N LYS A 108 1.22 2.52 -3.79
CA LYS A 108 0.85 3.75 -3.06
C LYS A 108 -0.15 3.52 -1.94
N GLY A 109 -1.45 3.32 -2.26
CA GLY A 109 -2.51 3.25 -1.25
C GLY A 109 -2.29 2.10 -0.26
N ARG A 110 -2.54 0.87 -0.67
CA ARG A 110 -2.39 -0.33 0.18
C ARG A 110 -0.98 -0.49 0.73
N THR A 111 0.02 -0.39 -0.13
CA THR A 111 1.43 -0.48 0.25
C THR A 111 1.80 0.65 1.21
N GLY A 112 1.38 1.88 0.94
CA GLY A 112 1.66 3.04 1.78
C GLY A 112 1.08 2.91 3.19
N VAL A 113 -0.19 2.47 3.32
CA VAL A 113 -0.80 2.23 4.63
C VAL A 113 -0.07 1.12 5.39
N VAL A 114 0.27 0.00 4.72
CA VAL A 114 1.03 -1.10 5.34
C VAL A 114 2.41 -0.62 5.80
N SER A 115 3.12 0.14 4.95
CA SER A 115 4.43 0.71 5.30
C SER A 115 4.33 1.66 6.49
N ALA A 116 3.31 2.54 6.50
CA ALA A 116 3.07 3.46 7.61
C ALA A 116 2.81 2.72 8.93
N LEU A 117 2.00 1.65 8.92
CA LEU A 117 1.75 0.82 10.10
C LEU A 117 3.01 0.10 10.58
N LEU A 118 3.84 -0.39 9.65
CA LEU A 118 5.12 -1.02 9.99
C LEU A 118 6.08 0.00 10.62
N LEU A 119 6.27 1.15 10.00
CA LEU A 119 7.11 2.23 10.54
C LEU A 119 6.63 2.70 11.92
N ALA A 120 5.30 2.82 12.11
CA ALA A 120 4.72 3.15 13.41
C ALA A 120 4.97 2.06 14.47
N ALA A 121 4.95 0.76 14.10
CA ALA A 121 5.31 -0.35 14.99
C ALA A 121 6.79 -0.29 15.40
N LEU A 122 7.66 0.16 14.49
CA LEU A 122 9.09 0.37 14.76
C LEU A 122 9.36 1.61 15.63
N GLY A 123 8.37 2.49 15.80
CA GLY A 123 8.51 3.71 16.60
C GLY A 123 9.04 4.90 15.80
N VAL A 124 8.95 4.86 14.48
CA VAL A 124 9.34 5.99 13.61
C VAL A 124 8.40 7.17 13.83
N ASN A 125 8.95 8.37 13.79
CA ASN A 125 8.18 9.62 13.93
C ASN A 125 7.19 9.79 12.78
N GLU A 126 6.04 10.37 13.09
CA GLU A 126 4.93 10.55 12.13
C GLU A 126 5.32 11.40 10.91
N ASP A 127 6.10 12.46 11.11
CA ASP A 127 6.55 13.32 10.01
C ASP A 127 7.41 12.53 9.01
N VAL A 128 8.27 11.63 9.52
CA VAL A 128 9.10 10.74 8.70
C VAL A 128 8.26 9.70 7.98
N ILE A 129 7.23 9.15 8.63
CA ILE A 129 6.27 8.23 7.99
C ILE A 129 5.54 8.92 6.85
N MET A 130 5.11 10.17 7.05
CA MET A 130 4.44 10.95 6.02
C MET A 130 5.37 11.31 4.86
N GLU A 131 6.63 11.61 5.15
CA GLU A 131 7.66 11.85 4.13
C GLU A 131 7.89 10.60 3.27
N ASP A 132 8.07 9.43 3.89
CA ASP A 132 8.18 8.13 3.20
C ASP A 132 6.98 7.85 2.29
N TYR A 133 5.77 8.08 2.80
CA TYR A 133 4.55 7.92 2.00
C TYR A 133 4.54 8.78 0.74
N ARG A 134 4.94 10.06 0.86
CA ARG A 134 4.99 11.01 -0.26
C ARG A 134 6.05 10.67 -1.30
N LEU A 135 7.16 10.04 -0.92
CA LEU A 135 8.21 9.63 -1.86
C LEU A 135 7.67 8.78 -3.01
N SER A 136 6.58 8.04 -2.81
CA SER A 136 5.96 7.25 -3.86
C SER A 136 5.49 8.09 -5.07
N ASN A 137 5.28 9.40 -4.91
CA ASN A 137 4.94 10.30 -6.02
C ASN A 137 6.11 10.51 -6.98
N ASP A 138 7.36 10.49 -6.49
CA ASP A 138 8.56 10.74 -7.28
C ASP A 138 8.92 9.54 -8.17
N TYR A 139 8.51 8.34 -7.76
CA TYR A 139 8.84 7.09 -8.45
C TYR A 139 7.72 6.54 -9.33
N PHE A 140 6.51 7.10 -9.23
CA PHE A 140 5.36 6.63 -10.01
C PHE A 140 5.11 7.51 -11.23
N ASN A 141 5.16 6.92 -12.42
CA ASN A 141 4.94 7.64 -13.67
C ASN A 141 3.46 7.57 -14.09
N ILE A 142 2.67 8.58 -13.73
CA ILE A 142 1.24 8.73 -14.09
C ILE A 142 0.99 8.67 -15.60
N PRO A 143 1.78 9.32 -16.47
CA PRO A 143 1.60 9.24 -17.93
C PRO A 143 1.70 7.84 -18.50
N LYS A 144 2.53 6.97 -17.91
CA LYS A 144 2.59 5.56 -18.34
C LYS A 144 1.39 4.75 -17.84
N ALA A 145 0.87 5.09 -16.66
CA ALA A 145 -0.31 4.42 -16.09
C ALA A 145 -1.61 4.83 -16.78
N SER A 146 -1.65 6.01 -17.39
CA SER A 146 -2.83 6.57 -18.07
C SER A 146 -2.47 7.16 -19.44
N GLN A 147 -2.02 6.33 -20.38
CA GLN A 147 -1.55 6.77 -21.72
C GLN A 147 -2.54 7.64 -22.51
N TYR A 148 -3.81 7.66 -22.11
CA TYR A 148 -4.87 8.43 -22.77
C TYR A 148 -5.34 9.65 -21.96
N ALA A 149 -4.75 9.90 -20.78
CA ALA A 149 -5.21 10.98 -19.91
C ALA A 149 -5.19 12.36 -20.59
N TYR A 150 -4.20 12.62 -21.45
CA TYR A 150 -4.10 13.90 -22.20
C TYR A 150 -5.26 14.16 -23.18
N LYS A 151 -6.05 13.13 -23.52
CA LYS A 151 -7.23 13.25 -24.38
C LYS A 151 -8.52 13.52 -23.61
N LEU A 152 -8.47 13.46 -22.30
CA LEU A 152 -9.62 13.64 -21.42
C LEU A 152 -9.78 15.12 -21.05
N SER A 153 -10.95 15.47 -20.54
CA SER A 153 -11.19 16.79 -19.95
C SER A 153 -10.24 17.08 -18.78
N VAL A 154 -10.04 18.34 -18.44
CA VAL A 154 -9.20 18.76 -17.30
C VAL A 154 -9.67 18.08 -16.01
N ASN A 155 -10.97 18.06 -15.77
CA ASN A 155 -11.55 17.40 -14.59
C ASN A 155 -11.22 15.89 -14.53
N SER A 156 -11.27 15.19 -15.66
CA SER A 156 -10.90 13.77 -15.72
C SER A 156 -9.40 13.55 -15.54
N GLN A 157 -8.57 14.45 -16.04
CA GLN A 157 -7.11 14.42 -15.81
C GLN A 157 -6.78 14.63 -14.34
N GLU A 158 -7.45 15.57 -13.66
CA GLU A 158 -7.32 15.80 -12.21
C GLU A 158 -7.77 14.58 -11.40
N ALA A 159 -8.89 13.95 -11.78
CA ALA A 159 -9.39 12.75 -11.14
C ALA A 159 -8.39 11.58 -11.24
N ILE A 160 -7.82 11.34 -12.42
CA ILE A 160 -6.78 10.33 -12.63
C ILE A 160 -5.53 10.65 -11.80
N THR A 161 -5.09 11.92 -11.83
CA THR A 161 -3.94 12.36 -11.03
C THR A 161 -4.19 12.10 -9.54
N THR A 162 -5.39 12.39 -9.06
CA THR A 162 -5.79 12.15 -7.65
C THR A 162 -5.69 10.68 -7.28
N ILE A 163 -6.22 9.76 -8.09
CA ILE A 163 -6.13 8.31 -7.84
C ILE A 163 -4.67 7.86 -7.73
N TYR A 164 -3.82 8.39 -8.58
CA TYR A 164 -2.41 7.98 -8.65
C TYR A 164 -1.46 8.86 -7.83
N SER A 165 -1.96 9.72 -6.97
CA SER A 165 -1.14 10.53 -6.05
C SER A 165 -1.17 9.96 -4.63
N ALA A 166 -0.05 10.05 -3.92
CA ALA A 166 0.03 9.85 -2.49
C ALA A 166 -0.13 11.22 -1.80
N LYS A 167 -1.39 11.59 -1.53
CA LYS A 167 -1.72 12.83 -0.81
C LYS A 167 -1.75 12.56 0.69
N GLU A 168 -1.26 13.52 1.47
CA GLU A 168 -1.23 13.43 2.95
C GLU A 168 -2.61 13.11 3.52
N ASP A 169 -3.65 13.76 3.02
CA ASP A 169 -5.03 13.57 3.46
C ASP A 169 -5.50 12.10 3.34
N PHE A 170 -4.97 11.36 2.38
CA PHE A 170 -5.33 9.95 2.20
C PHE A 170 -4.75 9.05 3.31
N LEU A 171 -3.51 9.28 3.72
CA LEU A 171 -2.93 8.57 4.85
C LEU A 171 -3.52 9.06 6.17
N ASN A 172 -3.77 10.38 6.29
CA ASN A 172 -4.43 10.97 7.45
C ASN A 172 -5.85 10.44 7.65
N ALA A 173 -6.61 10.21 6.56
CA ALA A 173 -7.93 9.60 6.65
C ALA A 173 -7.89 8.19 7.30
N ALA A 174 -6.89 7.38 6.96
CA ALA A 174 -6.67 6.09 7.61
C ALA A 174 -6.31 6.26 9.09
N LYS A 175 -5.41 7.20 9.41
CA LYS A 175 -5.01 7.50 10.80
C LYS A 175 -6.19 8.00 11.63
N GLU A 176 -6.94 8.97 11.16
CA GLU A 176 -8.13 9.51 11.83
C GLU A 176 -9.15 8.41 12.14
N GLN A 177 -9.37 7.49 11.20
CA GLN A 177 -10.26 6.35 11.41
C GLN A 177 -9.74 5.41 12.51
N ILE A 178 -8.43 5.14 12.51
CA ILE A 178 -7.78 4.37 13.57
C ILE A 178 -7.95 5.06 14.93
N GLU A 179 -7.70 6.36 15.00
CA GLU A 179 -7.79 7.15 16.23
C GLU A 179 -9.22 7.23 16.76
N ALA A 180 -10.21 7.35 15.87
CA ALA A 180 -11.62 7.37 16.24
C ALA A 180 -12.07 6.05 16.90
N GLU A 181 -11.59 4.90 16.41
CA GLU A 181 -12.03 3.60 16.93
C GLU A 181 -11.14 3.03 18.04
N TYR A 182 -9.84 3.32 18.00
CA TYR A 182 -8.85 2.72 18.90
C TYR A 182 -8.14 3.73 19.81
N GLY A 183 -8.35 5.03 19.59
CA GLY A 183 -7.73 6.13 20.35
C GLY A 183 -6.30 6.44 19.92
N SER A 184 -5.55 5.49 19.34
CA SER A 184 -4.21 5.70 18.82
C SER A 184 -3.76 4.59 17.88
N VAL A 185 -2.78 4.88 17.01
CA VAL A 185 -2.16 3.87 16.14
C VAL A 185 -1.51 2.75 16.96
N GLN A 186 -0.89 3.06 18.10
CA GLN A 186 -0.28 2.07 18.97
C GLN A 186 -1.32 1.11 19.58
N THR A 187 -2.47 1.63 19.96
CA THR A 187 -3.59 0.79 20.44
C THR A 187 -4.16 -0.07 19.31
N TYR A 188 -4.26 0.48 18.09
CA TYR A 188 -4.70 -0.26 16.91
C TYR A 188 -3.77 -1.41 16.56
N LEU A 189 -2.45 -1.20 16.56
CA LEU A 189 -1.46 -2.27 16.34
C LEU A 189 -1.68 -3.44 17.32
N LYS A 190 -1.95 -3.13 18.60
CA LYS A 190 -2.13 -4.13 19.66
C LYS A 190 -3.52 -4.77 19.65
N LYS A 191 -4.58 -3.98 19.56
CA LYS A 191 -5.97 -4.45 19.73
C LYS A 191 -6.69 -4.70 18.40
N GLY A 192 -6.44 -3.89 17.39
CA GLY A 192 -7.03 -4.02 16.06
C GLY A 192 -6.33 -5.13 15.26
N ILE A 193 -5.02 -5.00 15.07
CA ILE A 193 -4.22 -6.00 14.35
C ILE A 193 -3.87 -7.19 15.25
N GLY A 194 -3.77 -7.00 16.55
CA GLY A 194 -3.47 -8.07 17.53
C GLY A 194 -1.98 -8.40 17.63
N LEU A 195 -1.10 -7.39 17.51
CA LEU A 195 0.34 -7.57 17.75
C LEU A 195 0.63 -7.53 19.25
N SER A 196 1.33 -8.55 19.76
CA SER A 196 1.81 -8.51 21.14
C SER A 196 3.01 -7.55 21.30
N ALA A 197 3.33 -7.20 22.55
CA ALA A 197 4.51 -6.39 22.83
C ALA A 197 5.80 -7.11 22.38
N GLU A 198 5.87 -8.41 22.59
CA GLU A 198 6.99 -9.27 22.19
C GLU A 198 7.14 -9.30 20.66
N GLU A 199 6.04 -9.41 19.92
CA GLU A 199 6.05 -9.36 18.44
C GLU A 199 6.56 -8.01 17.92
N ILE A 200 6.17 -6.90 18.55
CA ILE A 200 6.66 -5.57 18.20
C ILE A 200 8.18 -5.45 18.45
N GLU A 201 8.65 -5.91 19.62
CA GLU A 201 10.08 -5.92 19.93
C GLU A 201 10.87 -6.85 18.98
N GLN A 202 10.30 -7.99 18.61
CA GLN A 202 10.90 -8.86 17.60
C GLN A 202 11.03 -8.17 16.24
N LEU A 203 10.00 -7.47 15.76
CA LEU A 203 10.09 -6.66 14.54
C LEU A 203 11.20 -5.62 14.61
N ARG A 204 11.31 -4.92 15.74
CA ARG A 204 12.40 -3.96 15.98
C ARG A 204 13.76 -4.63 15.92
N SER A 205 13.94 -5.77 16.56
CA SER A 205 15.20 -6.52 16.52
C SER A 205 15.58 -7.05 15.13
N ILE A 206 14.59 -7.22 14.25
CA ILE A 206 14.81 -7.65 12.86
C ILE A 206 15.17 -6.48 11.96
N LEU A 207 14.50 -5.35 12.12
CA LEU A 207 14.50 -4.26 11.15
C LEU A 207 15.30 -3.03 11.56
N LEU A 208 15.60 -2.90 12.86
CA LEU A 208 16.46 -1.82 13.35
C LEU A 208 17.86 -2.34 13.62
N THR A 209 18.86 -1.54 13.28
CA THR A 209 20.26 -1.76 13.68
C THR A 209 20.53 -0.97 14.94
N ASP A 210 21.19 -1.60 15.92
CA ASP A 210 21.76 -0.87 17.04
C ASP A 210 22.83 0.10 16.50
N ASN A 211 22.59 1.41 16.64
CA ASN A 211 23.58 2.44 16.36
C ASN A 211 24.46 2.68 17.58
#